data_bb7caa3869c7d0722aad1b4f964b82f7
#
_entry.id   bb7caa3869c7d0722aad1b4f964b82f7
#
_cell.length_a   1.000
_cell.length_b   1.000
_cell.length_c   1.000
_cell.angle_alpha   90.00
_cell.angle_beta   90.00
_cell.angle_gamma   90.00
#
_symmetry.space_group_name_H-M   'P 1'
#
loop_
_entity.id
_entity.type
_entity.pdbx_description
1 polymer ?
#
loop_
_entity_poly.entity_id
_entity_poly.type
_entity_poly.pdbx_seq_one_letter_code
_entity_poly.pdbx_strand_id
1 'polypeptide(L)'
;MFNLLKTLIFFGIASGLSGFAWAQDFPNRALRMIVPQPPGGGFDLTGRVVAQRLSEVLGQPVVVENRTGAGTLVGTEAAAKATPDGYTLLVGGFSNIAANVGLYKKLPYDPLVDFVTVGTVSTVGYALIARKDLAAN
;
A
#
# COMPACT_ATOMS: atom_id res chain seq x y z
N MET A 1 1.56 11.24 -61.79
CA MET A 1 2.67 11.81 -61.00
C MET A 1 2.21 12.68 -59.83
N PHE A 2 1.15 13.45 -59.96
CA PHE A 2 0.61 14.32 -58.88
C PHE A 2 -0.01 13.59 -57.66
N ASN A 3 -0.55 12.40 -57.85
CA ASN A 3 -1.21 11.65 -56.75
C ASN A 3 -0.20 10.94 -55.81
N LEU A 4 0.96 10.52 -56.32
CA LEU A 4 2.01 9.89 -55.52
C LEU A 4 2.61 10.84 -54.50
N LEU A 5 2.80 12.11 -54.91
CA LEU A 5 3.37 13.16 -54.07
C LEU A 5 2.43 13.53 -52.90
N LYS A 6 1.12 13.56 -53.12
CA LYS A 6 0.12 13.80 -52.05
C LYS A 6 0.05 12.65 -51.05
N THR A 7 0.19 11.39 -51.49
CA THR A 7 0.19 10.21 -50.61
C THR A 7 1.46 10.18 -49.72
N LEU A 8 2.61 10.57 -50.26
CA LEU A 8 3.85 10.64 -49.46
C LEU A 8 3.83 11.76 -48.42
N ILE A 9 3.23 12.90 -48.74
CA ILE A 9 3.07 14.00 -47.76
C ILE A 9 2.12 13.61 -46.63
N PHE A 10 1.03 12.89 -46.93
CA PHE A 10 0.08 12.43 -45.91
C PHE A 10 0.69 11.37 -44.98
N PHE A 11 1.56 10.49 -45.48
CA PHE A 11 2.24 9.47 -44.67
C PHE A 11 3.35 10.06 -43.79
N GLY A 12 3.98 11.13 -44.22
CA GLY A 12 5.05 11.84 -43.47
C GLY A 12 4.49 12.62 -42.24
N ILE A 13 3.26 13.14 -42.32
CA ILE A 13 2.62 13.89 -41.23
C ILE A 13 2.08 12.96 -40.14
N ALA A 14 1.66 11.73 -40.51
CA ALA A 14 1.15 10.74 -39.53
C ALA A 14 2.25 10.17 -38.60
N SER A 15 3.51 10.21 -38.99
CA SER A 15 4.64 9.69 -38.21
C SER A 15 5.19 10.67 -37.17
N GLY A 16 4.75 11.93 -37.18
CA GLY A 16 5.25 12.98 -36.30
C GLY A 16 4.52 13.13 -34.95
N LEU A 17 3.42 12.43 -34.76
CA LEU A 17 2.64 12.46 -33.49
C LEU A 17 2.99 11.28 -32.56
N SER A 18 4.25 10.91 -32.47
CA SER A 18 4.73 10.12 -31.35
C SER A 18 4.61 10.99 -30.10
N GLY A 19 3.43 10.95 -29.47
CA GLY A 19 3.17 11.68 -28.26
C GLY A 19 4.27 11.33 -27.25
N PHE A 20 4.99 12.34 -26.79
CA PHE A 20 5.82 12.23 -25.60
C PHE A 20 4.87 11.83 -24.48
N ALA A 21 4.78 10.53 -24.17
CA ALA A 21 4.22 10.05 -22.95
C ALA A 21 5.10 10.64 -21.84
N TRP A 22 4.65 11.74 -21.26
CA TRP A 22 5.27 12.30 -20.06
C TRP A 22 5.09 11.25 -19.01
N ALA A 23 6.14 10.53 -18.68
CA ALA A 23 6.16 9.70 -17.49
C ALA A 23 5.86 10.66 -16.33
N GLN A 24 4.68 10.51 -15.72
CA GLN A 24 4.35 11.33 -14.55
C GLN A 24 5.34 10.94 -13.47
N ASP A 25 6.11 11.93 -12.99
CA ASP A 25 7.05 11.73 -11.89
C ASP A 25 6.26 11.19 -10.68
N PHE A 26 6.61 9.99 -10.25
CA PHE A 26 6.04 9.39 -9.05
C PHE A 26 6.99 9.65 -7.86
N PRO A 27 6.43 10.10 -6.71
CA PRO A 27 5.06 10.55 -6.49
C PRO A 27 4.86 12.04 -6.83
N ASN A 28 3.73 12.40 -7.43
CA ASN A 28 3.35 13.79 -7.76
C ASN A 28 2.24 14.36 -6.85
N ARG A 29 1.81 13.59 -5.86
CA ARG A 29 0.77 13.95 -4.88
C ARG A 29 1.03 13.24 -3.55
N ALA A 30 0.30 13.65 -2.50
CA ALA A 30 0.38 13.03 -1.20
C ALA A 30 0.04 11.52 -1.24
N LEU A 31 0.79 10.74 -0.49
CA LEU A 31 0.51 9.33 -0.25
C LEU A 31 -0.34 9.18 1.02
N ARG A 32 -1.09 8.10 1.09
CA ARG A 32 -1.86 7.70 2.26
C ARG A 32 -1.27 6.43 2.87
N MET A 33 -1.02 6.44 4.17
CA MET A 33 -0.57 5.26 4.92
C MET A 33 -1.66 4.81 5.88
N ILE A 34 -2.31 3.69 5.58
CA ILE A 34 -3.37 3.12 6.42
C ILE A 34 -2.72 2.33 7.55
N VAL A 35 -3.08 2.71 8.79
CA VAL A 35 -2.71 2.01 10.01
C VAL A 35 -3.98 1.34 10.55
N PRO A 36 -4.08 -0.01 10.56
CA PRO A 36 -5.31 -0.71 10.94
C PRO A 36 -5.48 -0.86 12.46
N GLN A 37 -4.81 -0.03 13.25
CA GLN A 37 -4.86 -0.02 14.71
C GLN A 37 -5.10 1.40 15.26
N PRO A 38 -5.55 1.51 16.53
CA PRO A 38 -5.76 2.79 17.18
C PRO A 38 -4.49 3.66 17.23
N PRO A 39 -4.65 4.99 17.24
CA PRO A 39 -3.54 5.91 17.49
C PRO A 39 -2.80 5.58 18.80
N GLY A 40 -1.47 5.75 18.80
CA GLY A 40 -0.61 5.49 19.95
C GLY A 40 -0.18 4.03 20.12
N GLY A 41 -0.73 3.10 19.34
CA GLY A 41 -0.28 1.70 19.32
C GLY A 41 1.02 1.50 18.53
N GLY A 42 1.61 0.30 18.61
CA GLY A 42 2.88 -0.02 17.94
C GLY A 42 2.83 0.19 16.43
N PHE A 43 1.73 -0.17 15.75
CA PHE A 43 1.55 0.07 14.33
C PHE A 43 1.48 1.57 14.00
N ASP A 44 0.83 2.36 14.85
CA ASP A 44 0.72 3.81 14.66
C ASP A 44 2.07 4.50 14.82
N LEU A 45 2.81 4.18 15.89
CA LEU A 45 4.14 4.73 16.12
C LEU A 45 5.08 4.39 14.96
N THR A 46 5.13 3.11 14.56
CA THR A 46 5.92 2.66 13.42
C THR A 46 5.49 3.36 12.14
N GLY A 47 4.18 3.42 11.87
CA GLY A 47 3.64 4.09 10.69
C GLY A 47 4.01 5.56 10.61
N ARG A 48 3.96 6.30 11.72
CA ARG A 48 4.32 7.74 11.75
C ARG A 48 5.80 7.97 11.50
N VAL A 49 6.67 7.17 12.11
CA VAL A 49 8.13 7.26 11.86
C VAL A 49 8.46 6.99 10.40
N VAL A 50 7.87 5.93 9.82
CA VAL A 50 8.07 5.60 8.41
C VAL A 50 7.48 6.68 7.49
N ALA A 51 6.27 7.16 7.78
CA ALA A 51 5.61 8.19 6.99
C ALA A 51 6.43 9.49 6.96
N GLN A 52 7.00 9.89 8.10
CA GLN A 52 7.86 11.07 8.18
C GLN A 52 9.09 10.90 7.27
N ARG A 53 9.81 9.77 7.38
CA ARG A 53 11.01 9.53 6.57
C ARG A 53 10.70 9.39 5.09
N LEU A 54 9.61 8.74 4.73
CA LEU A 54 9.16 8.66 3.34
C LEU A 54 8.81 10.04 2.79
N SER A 55 8.14 10.90 3.58
CA SER A 55 7.83 12.27 3.15
C SER A 55 9.09 13.08 2.84
N GLU A 56 10.14 12.94 3.66
CA GLU A 56 11.42 13.61 3.45
C GLU A 56 12.12 13.12 2.17
N VAL A 57 12.12 11.81 1.93
CA VAL A 57 12.81 11.20 0.77
C VAL A 57 12.05 11.42 -0.53
N LEU A 58 10.72 11.29 -0.49
CA LEU A 58 9.88 11.36 -1.68
C LEU A 58 9.50 12.80 -2.07
N GLY A 59 9.72 13.79 -1.20
CA GLY A 59 9.33 15.17 -1.43
C GLY A 59 7.82 15.40 -1.47
N GLN A 60 7.01 14.40 -1.05
CA GLN A 60 5.56 14.45 -1.00
C GLN A 60 5.06 14.02 0.38
N PRO A 61 3.99 14.63 0.91
CA PRO A 61 3.43 14.23 2.19
C PRO A 61 2.99 12.77 2.20
N VAL A 62 3.29 12.05 3.29
CA VAL A 62 2.70 10.74 3.58
C VAL A 62 1.78 10.88 4.79
N VAL A 63 0.48 10.84 4.55
CA VAL A 63 -0.55 11.07 5.57
C VAL A 63 -0.93 9.76 6.23
N VAL A 64 -0.75 9.67 7.55
CA VAL A 64 -1.14 8.50 8.35
C VAL A 64 -2.64 8.57 8.65
N GLU A 65 -3.34 7.49 8.32
CA GLU A 65 -4.78 7.32 8.55
C GLU A 65 -5.04 6.07 9.40
N ASN A 66 -5.47 6.27 10.65
CA ASN A 66 -5.86 5.16 11.52
C ASN A 66 -7.27 4.68 11.17
N ARG A 67 -7.37 3.46 10.60
CA ARG A 67 -8.64 2.80 10.31
C ARG A 67 -8.81 1.57 11.18
N THR A 68 -9.42 1.75 12.32
CA THR A 68 -9.58 0.70 13.34
C THR A 68 -10.87 -0.07 13.16
N GLY A 69 -10.95 -1.29 13.71
CA GLY A 69 -12.16 -2.07 13.80
C GLY A 69 -11.97 -3.54 13.45
N ALA A 70 -12.82 -4.38 14.02
CA ALA A 70 -12.91 -5.82 13.78
C ALA A 70 -11.55 -6.53 13.74
N GLY A 71 -10.69 -6.30 14.74
CA GLY A 71 -9.37 -6.96 14.81
C GLY A 71 -8.46 -6.63 13.63
N THR A 72 -8.43 -5.37 13.20
CA THR A 72 -7.67 -4.85 12.05
C THR A 72 -8.30 -5.05 10.66
N LEU A 73 -9.43 -5.77 10.56
CA LEU A 73 -10.06 -6.07 9.27
C LEU A 73 -10.45 -4.82 8.50
N VAL A 74 -11.07 -3.82 9.16
CA VAL A 74 -11.59 -2.61 8.52
C VAL A 74 -10.49 -1.84 7.77
N GLY A 75 -9.36 -1.61 8.42
CA GLY A 75 -8.25 -0.88 7.80
C GLY A 75 -7.56 -1.69 6.71
N THR A 76 -7.38 -2.99 6.94
CA THR A 76 -6.72 -3.86 5.96
C THR A 76 -7.58 -4.04 4.70
N GLU A 77 -8.89 -4.22 4.85
CA GLU A 77 -9.83 -4.27 3.74
C GLU A 77 -9.84 -2.95 2.94
N ALA A 78 -9.80 -1.81 3.64
CA ALA A 78 -9.74 -0.50 2.98
C ALA A 78 -8.47 -0.32 2.15
N ALA A 79 -7.35 -0.88 2.58
CA ALA A 79 -6.12 -0.87 1.81
C ALA A 79 -6.19 -1.83 0.62
N ALA A 80 -6.72 -3.05 0.80
CA ALA A 80 -6.89 -4.04 -0.25
C ALA A 80 -7.78 -3.55 -1.39
N LYS A 81 -8.81 -2.77 -1.06
CA LYS A 81 -9.75 -2.18 -2.04
C LYS A 81 -9.31 -0.84 -2.62
N ALA A 82 -8.16 -0.32 -2.19
CA ALA A 82 -7.64 0.93 -2.74
C ALA A 82 -7.14 0.73 -4.18
N THR A 83 -7.11 1.82 -4.94
CA THR A 83 -6.53 1.79 -6.29
C THR A 83 -5.05 1.36 -6.21
N PRO A 84 -4.59 0.37 -7.01
CA PRO A 84 -3.23 -0.14 -6.96
C PRO A 84 -2.25 0.75 -7.73
N ASP A 85 -2.21 2.03 -7.42
CA ASP A 85 -1.42 3.07 -8.08
C ASP A 85 -0.16 3.49 -7.28
N GLY A 86 0.13 2.79 -6.16
CA GLY A 86 1.26 3.07 -5.29
C GLY A 86 1.05 4.19 -4.27
N TYR A 87 -0.10 4.91 -4.29
CA TYR A 87 -0.37 6.02 -3.37
C TYR A 87 -1.04 5.59 -2.06
N THR A 88 -1.41 4.32 -1.92
CA THR A 88 -1.94 3.78 -0.66
C THR A 88 -1.01 2.72 -0.11
N LEU A 89 -0.46 2.98 1.07
CA LEU A 89 0.40 2.07 1.82
C LEU A 89 -0.38 1.48 2.99
N LEU A 90 -0.08 0.25 3.37
CA LEU A 90 -0.62 -0.42 4.56
C LEU A 90 0.52 -0.74 5.52
N VAL A 91 0.33 -0.42 6.80
CA VAL A 91 1.16 -0.99 7.85
C VAL A 91 0.70 -2.41 8.11
N GLY A 92 1.46 -3.36 7.57
CA GLY A 92 1.24 -4.80 7.74
C GLY A 92 2.00 -5.37 8.91
N GLY A 93 1.45 -6.42 9.52
CA GLY A 93 2.11 -7.16 10.58
C GLY A 93 1.40 -8.47 10.87
N PHE A 94 1.83 -9.17 11.92
CA PHE A 94 1.32 -10.49 12.25
C PHE A 94 -0.21 -10.54 12.35
N SER A 95 -0.85 -9.57 13.02
CA SER A 95 -2.29 -9.59 13.27
C SER A 95 -3.13 -9.53 11.99
N ASN A 96 -2.81 -8.64 11.06
CA ASN A 96 -3.63 -8.43 9.87
C ASN A 96 -3.19 -9.24 8.64
N ILE A 97 -1.94 -9.64 8.56
CA ILE A 97 -1.43 -10.41 7.41
C ILE A 97 -1.42 -11.92 7.68
N ALA A 98 -1.13 -12.34 8.91
CA ALA A 98 -1.02 -13.77 9.23
C ALA A 98 -2.13 -14.29 10.15
N ALA A 99 -2.33 -13.69 11.34
CA ALA A 99 -3.24 -14.24 12.34
C ALA A 99 -4.71 -14.25 11.87
N ASN A 100 -5.16 -13.21 11.18
CA ASN A 100 -6.52 -13.13 10.67
C ASN A 100 -6.89 -14.28 9.72
N VAL A 101 -5.93 -14.81 8.98
CA VAL A 101 -6.16 -15.99 8.11
C VAL A 101 -6.60 -17.20 8.90
N GLY A 102 -6.03 -17.41 10.08
CA GLY A 102 -6.41 -18.51 10.96
C GLY A 102 -7.63 -18.24 11.84
N LEU A 103 -7.93 -16.97 12.13
CA LEU A 103 -9.00 -16.58 13.06
C LEU A 103 -10.37 -16.44 12.40
N TYR A 104 -10.43 -16.06 11.12
CA TYR A 104 -11.69 -15.79 10.42
C TYR A 104 -11.96 -16.82 9.33
N LYS A 105 -13.15 -17.37 9.31
CA LYS A 105 -13.59 -18.32 8.27
C LYS A 105 -13.65 -17.67 6.87
N LYS A 106 -13.88 -16.35 6.83
CA LYS A 106 -13.95 -15.57 5.58
C LYS A 106 -13.32 -14.21 5.84
N LEU A 107 -12.27 -13.91 5.11
CA LEU A 107 -11.63 -12.59 5.09
C LEU A 107 -12.19 -11.75 3.94
N PRO A 108 -12.31 -10.42 4.11
CA PRO A 108 -12.69 -9.51 3.03
C PRO A 108 -11.51 -9.13 2.13
N TYR A 109 -10.34 -9.72 2.33
CA TYR A 109 -9.11 -9.54 1.54
C TYR A 109 -8.29 -10.84 1.54
N ASP A 110 -7.41 -10.97 0.54
CA ASP A 110 -6.40 -12.04 0.47
C ASP A 110 -5.01 -11.45 0.72
N PRO A 111 -4.34 -11.77 1.84
CA PRO A 111 -3.03 -11.18 2.16
C PRO A 111 -1.91 -11.57 1.19
N LEU A 112 -2.08 -12.64 0.40
CA LEU A 112 -1.07 -13.10 -0.55
C LEU A 112 -1.29 -12.52 -1.97
N VAL A 113 -2.51 -12.06 -2.27
CA VAL A 113 -2.89 -11.61 -3.62
C VAL A 113 -3.12 -10.11 -3.68
N ASP A 114 -3.75 -9.53 -2.63
CA ASP A 114 -4.18 -8.13 -2.65
C ASP A 114 -3.07 -7.13 -2.30
N PHE A 115 -1.90 -7.61 -1.87
CA PHE A 115 -0.80 -6.76 -1.41
C PHE A 115 0.53 -7.12 -2.05
N VAL A 116 1.32 -6.08 -2.32
CA VAL A 116 2.73 -6.21 -2.69
C VAL A 116 3.58 -5.70 -1.54
N THR A 117 4.51 -6.51 -1.04
CA THR A 117 5.42 -6.10 0.03
C THR A 117 6.40 -5.05 -0.49
N VAL A 118 6.42 -3.88 0.15
CA VAL A 118 7.37 -2.81 -0.16
C VAL A 118 8.68 -3.00 0.62
N GLY A 119 8.59 -3.37 1.89
CA GLY A 119 9.76 -3.61 2.73
C GLY A 119 9.40 -3.93 4.18
N THR A 120 10.35 -4.48 4.92
CA THR A 120 10.23 -4.74 6.35
C THR A 120 10.83 -3.58 7.12
N VAL A 121 10.05 -2.98 8.03
CA VAL A 121 10.45 -1.80 8.80
C VAL A 121 10.86 -2.13 10.24
N SER A 122 10.35 -3.22 10.79
CA SER A 122 10.70 -3.69 12.15
C SER A 122 10.43 -5.18 12.32
N THR A 123 11.06 -5.77 13.34
CA THR A 123 10.79 -7.14 13.77
C THR A 123 10.35 -7.10 15.23
N VAL A 124 9.26 -7.82 15.55
CA VAL A 124 8.69 -7.88 16.91
C VAL A 124 8.69 -9.33 17.38
N GLY A 125 9.22 -9.56 18.57
CA GLY A 125 9.12 -10.85 19.25
C GLY A 125 7.79 -11.00 19.96
N TYR A 126 7.20 -12.19 19.90
CA TYR A 126 6.00 -12.55 20.67
C TYR A 126 6.37 -13.49 21.80
N ALA A 127 5.74 -13.31 22.96
CA ALA A 127 5.87 -14.21 24.09
C ALA A 127 4.48 -14.67 24.54
N LEU A 128 4.33 -15.97 24.77
CA LEU A 128 3.14 -16.50 25.42
C LEU A 128 3.33 -16.43 26.92
N ILE A 129 2.44 -15.74 27.60
CA ILE A 129 2.48 -15.55 29.05
C ILE A 129 1.22 -16.16 29.65
N ALA A 130 1.38 -16.97 30.68
CA ALA A 130 0.29 -17.55 31.43
C ALA A 130 0.42 -17.24 32.93
N ARG A 131 -0.67 -17.34 33.68
CA ARG A 131 -0.64 -17.32 35.15
C ARG A 131 0.22 -18.46 35.65
N LYS A 132 0.91 -18.26 36.78
CA LYS A 132 1.78 -19.27 37.38
C LYS A 132 1.01 -20.56 37.78
N ASP A 133 -0.28 -20.42 38.07
CA ASP A 133 -1.18 -21.49 38.49
C ASP A 133 -2.02 -22.07 37.34
N LEU A 134 -1.76 -21.69 36.08
CA LEU A 134 -2.43 -22.28 34.94
C LEU A 134 -1.95 -23.72 34.78
N ALA A 135 -2.85 -24.71 34.98
CA ALA A 135 -2.55 -26.09 34.61
C ALA A 135 -2.37 -26.19 33.11
N ALA A 136 -1.15 -26.51 32.69
CA ALA A 136 -0.86 -26.87 31.29
C ALA A 136 -1.30 -28.33 31.11
N ASN A 137 -2.45 -28.55 30.49
CA ASN A 137 -2.89 -29.87 30.03
C ASN A 137 -2.40 -30.11 28.62
#